data_0065ca8228ee695a1d668513d43617f5
#
_entry.id   0065ca8228ee695a1d668513d43617f5
#
_cell.length_a   1.000
_cell.length_b   1.000
_cell.length_c   1.000
_cell.angle_alpha   90.00
_cell.angle_beta   90.00
_cell.angle_gamma   90.00
#
_symmetry.space_group_name_H-M   'P 1'
#
loop_
_entity.id
_entity.type
_entity.pdbx_description
1 polymer ?
#
loop_
_entity_poly.entity_id
_entity_poly.type
_entity_poly.pdbx_seq_one_letter_code
_entity_poly.pdbx_strand_id
1 'polypeptide(L)'
;MQHISVKLKKLNKNAIIPKYGTQFSAGADLYACEGKEVTVWPHQTVFVHTGVAIEIPDGLVGLVYARSGLASKRSLAPANKVGVIDCDYRGEIIVSLHNHSDEPQTIEDKERIAQLVIAPCFVADFEEVENLTDSDRGQGGFGSTGKM
;
A
#
# COMPACT_ATOMS: atom_id res chain seq x y z
N MET A 1 1.74 19.70 -10.42
CA MET A 1 1.96 18.88 -9.19
C MET A 1 3.33 19.20 -8.62
N GLN A 2 3.45 19.17 -7.30
CA GLN A 2 4.76 19.26 -6.64
C GLN A 2 5.49 17.93 -6.78
N HIS A 3 6.77 17.97 -7.16
CA HIS A 3 7.61 16.78 -7.26
C HIS A 3 8.55 16.71 -6.07
N ILE A 4 8.72 15.51 -5.52
CA ILE A 4 9.69 15.22 -4.47
C ILE A 4 10.65 14.14 -4.95
N SER A 5 11.88 14.15 -4.45
CA SER A 5 12.86 13.12 -4.77
C SER A 5 12.81 12.02 -3.70
N VAL A 6 12.62 10.77 -4.13
CA VAL A 6 12.72 9.57 -3.29
C VAL A 6 13.83 8.71 -3.85
N LYS A 7 14.84 8.42 -3.04
CA LYS A 7 15.92 7.54 -3.46
C LYS A 7 15.42 6.10 -3.52
N LEU A 8 15.88 5.35 -4.51
CA LEU A 8 15.50 3.96 -4.73
C LEU A 8 16.73 3.11 -5.02
N LYS A 9 16.78 1.94 -4.40
CA LYS A 9 17.76 0.90 -4.67
C LYS A 9 17.07 -0.35 -5.23
N LYS A 10 17.52 -0.84 -6.36
CA LYS A 10 17.17 -2.19 -6.82
C LYS A 10 17.96 -3.23 -6.03
N LEU A 11 17.27 -4.13 -5.36
CA LEU A 11 17.82 -5.29 -4.66
C LEU A 11 17.96 -6.48 -5.61
N ASN A 12 17.14 -6.51 -6.67
CA ASN A 12 17.20 -7.47 -7.76
C ASN A 12 17.37 -6.71 -9.09
N LYS A 13 18.30 -7.17 -9.94
CA LYS A 13 18.57 -6.54 -11.26
C LYS A 13 17.34 -6.51 -12.17
N ASN A 14 16.42 -7.47 -12.00
CA ASN A 14 15.19 -7.59 -12.78
C ASN A 14 14.02 -6.74 -12.21
N ALA A 15 14.21 -6.13 -11.04
CA ALA A 15 13.18 -5.28 -10.43
C ALA A 15 12.81 -4.10 -11.33
N ILE A 16 11.55 -3.74 -11.32
CA ILE A 16 11.02 -2.60 -12.07
C ILE A 16 10.86 -1.43 -11.10
N ILE A 17 11.41 -0.27 -11.47
CA ILE A 17 11.22 0.97 -10.72
C ILE A 17 9.74 1.34 -10.78
N PRO A 18 9.09 1.69 -9.65
CA PRO A 18 7.69 2.09 -9.63
C PRO A 18 7.38 3.21 -10.64
N LYS A 19 6.27 3.09 -11.34
CA LYS A 19 5.89 4.05 -12.40
C LYS A 19 4.47 4.54 -12.21
N TYR A 20 4.27 5.83 -12.46
CA TYR A 20 2.95 6.43 -12.55
C TYR A 20 2.30 6.09 -13.89
N GLY A 21 1.05 5.68 -13.88
CA GLY A 21 0.32 5.34 -15.10
C GLY A 21 0.04 6.56 -15.99
N THR A 22 -0.17 7.73 -15.39
CA THR A 22 -0.35 9.03 -16.06
C THR A 22 0.37 10.13 -15.28
N GLN A 23 0.51 11.31 -15.88
CA GLN A 23 1.11 12.49 -15.24
C GLN A 23 0.39 12.89 -13.93
N PHE A 24 -0.90 12.57 -13.79
CA PHE A 24 -1.72 12.94 -12.65
C PHE A 24 -2.10 11.76 -11.74
N SER A 25 -1.53 10.58 -11.98
CA SER A 25 -1.74 9.43 -11.09
C SER A 25 -1.17 9.74 -9.70
N ALA A 26 -1.92 9.43 -8.64
CA ALA A 26 -1.47 9.60 -7.26
C ALA A 26 -0.55 8.44 -6.81
N GLY A 27 -0.79 7.23 -7.32
CA GLY A 27 -0.03 6.03 -6.99
C GLY A 27 0.92 5.60 -8.11
N ALA A 28 2.15 5.25 -7.73
CA ALA A 28 3.11 4.57 -8.61
C ALA A 28 2.91 3.06 -8.53
N ASP A 29 2.77 2.39 -9.67
CA ASP A 29 2.61 0.94 -9.73
C ASP A 29 3.83 0.21 -9.16
N LEU A 30 3.59 -0.77 -8.28
CA LEU A 30 4.56 -1.74 -7.77
C LEU A 30 4.41 -3.05 -8.56
N TYR A 31 5.54 -3.66 -8.90
CA TYR A 31 5.61 -4.82 -9.77
C TYR A 31 6.15 -6.04 -9.03
N ALA A 32 5.57 -7.22 -9.30
CA ALA A 32 6.14 -8.48 -8.84
C ALA A 32 7.53 -8.71 -9.42
N CYS A 33 8.44 -9.23 -8.62
CA CYS A 33 9.81 -9.56 -9.01
C CYS A 33 10.21 -10.94 -8.45
N GLU A 34 9.48 -11.97 -8.87
CA GLU A 34 9.62 -13.35 -8.39
C GLU A 34 10.43 -14.24 -9.34
N GLY A 35 10.61 -13.80 -10.60
CA GLY A 35 11.24 -14.60 -11.64
C GLY A 35 10.42 -15.81 -12.12
N LYS A 36 9.22 -15.97 -11.58
CA LYS A 36 8.24 -17.01 -11.93
C LYS A 36 6.84 -16.54 -11.53
N GLU A 37 5.83 -17.27 -11.95
CA GLU A 37 4.47 -17.05 -11.45
C GLU A 37 4.33 -17.52 -10.00
N VAL A 38 3.41 -16.86 -9.26
CA VAL A 38 3.04 -17.17 -7.88
C VAL A 38 1.54 -17.42 -7.81
N THR A 39 1.14 -18.59 -7.34
CA THR A 39 -0.27 -18.91 -7.12
C THR A 39 -0.69 -18.48 -5.71
N VAL A 40 -1.76 -17.71 -5.63
CA VAL A 40 -2.43 -17.31 -4.38
C VAL A 40 -3.71 -18.14 -4.26
N TRP A 41 -3.67 -19.17 -3.43
CA TRP A 41 -4.83 -20.02 -3.23
C TRP A 41 -5.98 -19.29 -2.53
N PRO A 42 -7.23 -19.78 -2.64
CA PRO A 42 -8.38 -19.19 -1.96
C PRO A 42 -8.11 -18.89 -0.49
N HIS A 43 -8.45 -17.67 -0.06
CA HIS A 43 -8.32 -17.20 1.33
C HIS A 43 -6.90 -17.25 1.91
N GLN A 44 -5.89 -17.40 1.06
CA GLN A 44 -4.48 -17.34 1.48
C GLN A 44 -3.85 -15.98 1.23
N THR A 45 -2.81 -15.71 2.00
CA THR A 45 -1.93 -14.56 1.83
C THR A 45 -0.55 -15.04 1.40
N VAL A 46 0.02 -14.41 0.39
CA VAL A 46 1.41 -14.62 -0.04
C VAL A 46 2.18 -13.32 0.03
N PHE A 47 3.48 -13.42 0.29
CA PHE A 47 4.40 -12.28 0.23
C PHE A 47 5.00 -12.22 -1.17
N VAL A 48 4.69 -11.15 -1.91
CA VAL A 48 5.20 -10.94 -3.26
C VAL A 48 6.30 -9.88 -3.21
N HIS A 49 7.49 -10.28 -3.63
CA HIS A 49 8.67 -9.43 -3.68
C HIS A 49 8.58 -8.43 -4.83
N THR A 50 9.05 -7.20 -4.61
CA THR A 50 9.15 -6.18 -5.65
C THR A 50 10.59 -5.96 -6.12
N GLY A 51 11.56 -6.43 -5.35
CA GLY A 51 12.98 -6.26 -5.61
C GLY A 51 13.49 -4.83 -5.45
N VAL A 52 12.71 -3.93 -4.80
CA VAL A 52 13.09 -2.53 -4.58
C VAL A 52 13.03 -2.14 -3.12
N ALA A 53 13.97 -1.30 -2.71
CA ALA A 53 13.98 -0.58 -1.44
C ALA A 53 14.02 0.93 -1.71
N ILE A 54 13.39 1.73 -0.84
CA ILE A 54 13.32 3.18 -0.99
C ILE A 54 13.77 3.89 0.28
N GLU A 55 14.23 5.13 0.11
CA GLU A 55 14.51 6.04 1.20
C GLU A 55 13.55 7.23 1.08
N ILE A 56 12.54 7.25 1.93
CA ILE A 56 11.53 8.30 1.96
C ILE A 56 12.09 9.48 2.77
N PRO A 57 11.95 10.73 2.31
CA PRO A 57 12.35 11.90 3.10
C PRO A 57 11.55 12.02 4.41
N ASP A 58 12.17 12.63 5.42
CA ASP A 58 11.51 12.92 6.69
C ASP A 58 10.22 13.72 6.51
N GLY A 59 9.24 13.46 7.37
CA GLY A 59 7.90 14.06 7.29
C GLY A 59 7.00 13.49 6.21
N LEU A 60 7.42 12.42 5.53
CA LEU A 60 6.63 11.69 4.54
C LEU A 60 6.51 10.22 4.91
N VAL A 61 5.48 9.58 4.38
CA VAL A 61 5.19 8.15 4.53
C VAL A 61 4.90 7.52 3.17
N GLY A 62 5.29 6.27 2.98
CA GLY A 62 4.87 5.45 1.85
C GLY A 62 3.63 4.64 2.20
N LEU A 63 2.59 4.73 1.40
CA LEU A 63 1.34 4.01 1.58
C LEU A 63 1.13 3.05 0.40
N VAL A 64 1.05 1.76 0.69
CA VAL A 64 0.85 0.71 -0.31
C VAL A 64 -0.63 0.35 -0.36
N TYR A 65 -1.28 0.71 -1.45
CA TYR A 65 -2.69 0.46 -1.70
C TYR A 65 -2.92 -0.65 -2.72
N ALA A 66 -4.11 -1.24 -2.66
CA ALA A 66 -4.59 -2.12 -3.71
C ALA A 66 -4.72 -1.36 -5.05
N ARG A 67 -4.53 -2.08 -6.15
CA ARG A 67 -4.94 -1.62 -7.48
C ARG A 67 -6.40 -2.00 -7.72
N SER A 68 -7.21 -1.04 -8.17
CA SER A 68 -8.65 -1.23 -8.38
C SER A 68 -8.97 -2.43 -9.29
N GLY A 69 -8.24 -2.58 -10.39
CA GLY A 69 -8.46 -3.70 -11.31
C GLY A 69 -8.17 -5.07 -10.70
N LEU A 70 -7.12 -5.18 -9.89
CA LEU A 70 -6.76 -6.42 -9.21
C LEU A 70 -7.78 -6.76 -8.12
N ALA A 71 -8.12 -5.78 -7.30
CA ALA A 71 -9.07 -5.95 -6.20
C ALA A 71 -10.49 -6.26 -6.70
N SER A 72 -10.98 -5.52 -7.71
CA SER A 72 -12.37 -5.64 -8.14
C SER A 72 -12.65 -6.82 -9.08
N LYS A 73 -11.64 -7.21 -9.90
CA LYS A 73 -11.84 -8.28 -10.91
C LYS A 73 -11.30 -9.63 -10.47
N ARG A 74 -10.29 -9.63 -9.61
CA ARG A 74 -9.58 -10.84 -9.20
C ARG A 74 -9.59 -11.07 -7.69
N SER A 75 -10.25 -10.19 -6.94
CA SER A 75 -10.35 -10.25 -5.47
C SER A 75 -8.98 -10.35 -4.77
N LEU A 76 -7.94 -9.81 -5.40
CA LEU A 76 -6.59 -9.74 -4.85
C LEU A 76 -6.30 -8.34 -4.31
N ALA A 77 -5.98 -8.25 -3.04
CA ALA A 77 -5.63 -6.98 -2.38
C ALA A 77 -4.56 -7.19 -1.30
N PRO A 78 -3.80 -6.14 -0.93
CA PRO A 78 -2.91 -6.22 0.22
C PRO A 78 -3.67 -6.63 1.49
N ALA A 79 -3.16 -7.63 2.20
CA ALA A 79 -3.79 -8.19 3.39
C ALA A 79 -3.90 -7.16 4.54
N ASN A 80 -2.94 -6.27 4.65
CA ASN A 80 -2.92 -5.17 5.62
C ASN A 80 -3.80 -3.98 5.23
N LYS A 81 -4.55 -4.07 4.12
CA LYS A 81 -5.47 -3.06 3.55
C LYS A 81 -4.73 -1.81 3.05
N VAL A 82 -3.93 -1.18 3.93
CA VAL A 82 -2.92 -0.19 3.59
C VAL A 82 -1.60 -0.62 4.23
N GLY A 83 -0.58 -0.86 3.41
CA GLY A 83 0.79 -1.05 3.91
C GLY A 83 1.39 0.32 4.25
N VAL A 84 1.98 0.46 5.42
CA VAL A 84 2.66 1.68 5.86
C VAL A 84 4.16 1.45 5.80
N ILE A 85 4.87 2.33 5.08
CA ILE A 85 6.33 2.32 4.95
C ILE A 85 6.86 3.58 5.63
N ASP A 86 7.52 3.40 6.75
CA ASP A 86 8.12 4.47 7.52
C ASP A 86 9.31 5.11 6.78
N CYS A 87 9.62 6.38 7.05
CA CYS A 87 10.69 7.10 6.37
C CYS A 87 12.09 6.53 6.69
N ASP A 88 12.25 5.84 7.81
CA ASP A 88 13.49 5.17 8.24
C ASP A 88 13.58 3.69 7.82
N TYR A 89 12.54 3.12 7.18
CA TYR A 89 12.60 1.77 6.65
C TYR A 89 13.53 1.68 5.44
N ARG A 90 14.45 0.71 5.45
CA ARG A 90 15.45 0.48 4.38
C ARG A 90 15.37 -0.91 3.76
N GLY A 91 14.38 -1.71 4.18
CA GLY A 91 14.16 -3.05 3.64
C GLY A 91 13.46 -3.03 2.28
N GLU A 92 13.29 -4.21 1.72
CA GLU A 92 12.52 -4.42 0.51
C GLU A 92 11.05 -4.09 0.72
N ILE A 93 10.44 -3.45 -0.27
CA ILE A 93 8.98 -3.35 -0.33
C ILE A 93 8.44 -4.72 -0.75
N ILE A 94 7.82 -5.41 0.19
CA ILE A 94 7.15 -6.69 -0.04
C ILE A 94 5.64 -6.46 0.10
N VAL A 95 4.87 -6.95 -0.87
CA VAL A 95 3.41 -6.82 -0.86
C VAL A 95 2.80 -8.11 -0.39
N SER A 96 2.15 -8.11 0.78
CA SER A 96 1.36 -9.25 1.25
C SER A 96 0.01 -9.27 0.55
N LEU A 97 -0.13 -10.07 -0.52
CA LEU A 97 -1.36 -10.20 -1.28
C LEU A 97 -2.26 -11.30 -0.70
N HIS A 98 -3.51 -10.94 -0.44
CA HIS A 98 -4.56 -11.85 0.00
C HIS A 98 -5.56 -12.10 -1.13
N ASN A 99 -5.93 -13.36 -1.30
CA ASN A 99 -6.99 -13.77 -2.23
C ASN A 99 -8.31 -13.88 -1.46
N HIS A 100 -9.24 -12.96 -1.74
CA HIS A 100 -10.56 -12.90 -1.14
C HIS A 100 -11.61 -13.74 -1.89
N SER A 101 -11.22 -14.46 -2.96
CA SER A 101 -12.13 -15.31 -3.75
C SER A 101 -11.99 -16.78 -3.39
N ASP A 102 -12.93 -17.57 -3.87
CA ASP A 102 -12.96 -19.04 -3.76
C ASP A 102 -12.15 -19.73 -4.86
N GLU A 103 -11.55 -18.97 -5.79
CA GLU A 103 -10.77 -19.48 -6.91
C GLU A 103 -9.28 -19.13 -6.76
N PRO A 104 -8.35 -20.03 -7.16
CA PRO A 104 -6.94 -19.70 -7.17
C PRO A 104 -6.66 -18.55 -8.15
N GLN A 105 -5.75 -17.66 -7.75
CA GLN A 105 -5.29 -16.54 -8.56
C GLN A 105 -3.81 -16.67 -8.84
N THR A 106 -3.37 -16.34 -10.05
CA THR A 106 -1.94 -16.40 -10.42
C THR A 106 -1.42 -15.00 -10.63
N ILE A 107 -0.29 -14.67 -10.00
CA ILE A 107 0.47 -13.44 -10.24
C ILE A 107 1.64 -13.78 -11.14
N GLU A 108 1.72 -13.13 -12.29
CA GLU A 108 2.84 -13.27 -13.21
C GLU A 108 4.04 -12.43 -12.74
N ASP A 109 5.24 -12.87 -13.12
CA ASP A 109 6.44 -12.03 -12.91
C ASP A 109 6.29 -10.70 -13.66
N LYS A 110 6.67 -9.60 -13.04
CA LYS A 110 6.51 -8.22 -13.53
C LYS A 110 5.07 -7.73 -13.64
N GLU A 111 4.10 -8.45 -13.13
CA GLU A 111 2.73 -7.97 -13.02
C GLU A 111 2.64 -6.81 -12.00
N ARG A 112 1.76 -5.84 -12.27
CA ARG A 112 1.47 -4.73 -11.35
C ARG A 112 0.55 -5.22 -10.23
N ILE A 113 1.06 -5.32 -9.00
CA ILE A 113 0.40 -5.96 -7.87
C ILE A 113 -0.19 -5.00 -6.83
N ALA A 114 0.35 -3.79 -6.75
CA ALA A 114 -0.09 -2.76 -5.82
C ALA A 114 0.28 -1.39 -6.37
N GLN A 115 -0.04 -0.33 -5.64
CA GLN A 115 0.41 1.03 -5.94
C GLN A 115 0.93 1.72 -4.68
N LEU A 116 2.01 2.48 -4.83
CA LEU A 116 2.66 3.24 -3.78
C LEU A 116 2.28 4.72 -3.90
N VAL A 117 1.76 5.29 -2.82
CA VAL A 117 1.49 6.72 -2.67
C VAL A 117 2.45 7.28 -1.63
N ILE A 118 3.10 8.41 -1.93
CA ILE A 118 3.89 9.16 -0.95
C ILE A 118 3.03 10.31 -0.44
N ALA A 119 2.89 10.41 0.88
CA ALA A 119 2.03 11.41 1.53
C ALA A 119 2.74 12.08 2.70
N PRO A 120 2.35 13.32 3.09
CA PRO A 120 2.79 13.92 4.34
C PRO A 120 2.38 13.07 5.55
N CYS A 121 3.25 13.02 6.56
CA CYS A 121 3.00 12.31 7.81
C CYS A 121 3.36 13.20 8.99
N PHE A 122 2.51 13.20 10.01
CA PHE A 122 2.76 13.87 11.28
C PHE A 122 2.95 12.83 12.37
N VAL A 123 3.89 13.08 13.26
CA VAL A 123 4.04 12.33 14.51
C VAL A 123 3.26 13.08 15.58
N ALA A 124 2.34 12.40 16.26
CA ALA A 124 1.56 13.00 17.33
C ALA A 124 2.24 12.75 18.69
N ASP A 125 2.35 13.80 19.47
CA ASP A 125 2.64 13.69 20.89
C ASP A 125 1.30 13.52 21.63
N PHE A 126 1.07 12.34 22.20
CA PHE A 126 -0.18 12.04 22.90
C PHE A 126 -0.11 12.57 24.33
N GLU A 127 -1.05 13.47 24.68
CA GLU A 127 -1.24 14.00 26.01
C GLU A 127 -2.48 13.34 26.64
N GLU A 128 -2.29 12.67 27.77
CA GLU A 128 -3.39 12.12 28.56
C GLU A 128 -4.14 13.24 29.28
N VAL A 129 -5.45 13.31 29.03
CA VAL A 129 -6.33 14.29 29.67
C VAL A 129 -7.55 13.56 30.29
N GLU A 130 -8.13 14.12 31.35
CA GLU A 130 -9.31 13.52 31.98
C GLU A 130 -10.56 13.66 31.10
N ASN A 131 -10.69 14.76 30.35
CA ASN A 131 -11.84 15.04 29.52
C ASN A 131 -11.41 15.61 28.17
N LEU A 132 -12.03 15.16 27.09
CA LEU A 132 -11.92 15.78 25.78
C LEU A 132 -12.93 16.93 25.66
N THR A 133 -12.65 17.87 24.77
CA THR A 133 -13.58 18.96 24.44
C THR A 133 -14.85 18.41 23.78
N ASP A 134 -15.99 19.00 24.11
CA ASP A 134 -17.27 18.65 23.51
C ASP A 134 -17.28 18.96 22.00
N SER A 135 -18.07 18.18 21.27
CA SER A 135 -18.33 18.39 19.84
C SER A 135 -19.78 18.03 19.50
N ASP A 136 -20.31 18.62 18.42
CA ASP A 136 -21.68 18.34 17.96
C ASP A 136 -21.91 16.85 17.66
N ARG A 137 -20.88 16.13 17.26
CA ARG A 137 -20.94 14.69 17.01
C ARG A 137 -20.85 13.86 18.30
N GLY A 138 -20.17 14.35 19.33
CA GLY A 138 -19.90 13.65 20.57
C GLY A 138 -19.34 12.25 20.34
N GLN A 139 -19.94 11.24 20.97
CA GLN A 139 -19.56 9.83 20.85
C GLN A 139 -20.21 9.11 19.66
N GLY A 140 -20.95 9.81 18.80
CA GLY A 140 -21.67 9.23 17.68
C GLY A 140 -20.72 8.58 16.64
N GLY A 141 -20.88 7.28 16.41
CA GLY A 141 -20.14 6.49 15.43
C GLY A 141 -21.00 5.37 14.84
N PHE A 142 -20.42 4.51 14.00
CA PHE A 142 -21.05 3.31 13.46
C PHE A 142 -22.44 3.52 12.83
N GLY A 143 -22.64 4.61 12.10
CA GLY A 143 -23.92 4.92 11.44
C GLY A 143 -24.90 5.73 12.29
N SER A 144 -24.44 6.36 13.38
CA SER A 144 -25.29 7.24 14.24
C SER A 144 -25.91 8.42 13.49
N THR A 145 -25.42 8.77 12.29
CA THR A 145 -25.98 9.82 11.40
C THR A 145 -27.12 9.33 10.51
N GLY A 146 -27.55 8.07 10.68
CA GLY A 146 -28.66 7.49 9.94
C GLY A 146 -28.28 6.99 8.54
N LYS A 147 -29.14 6.12 8.00
CA LYS A 147 -29.21 5.89 6.54
C LYS A 147 -30.20 6.92 6.01
N MET A 148 -29.81 7.74 5.02
CA MET A 148 -30.78 8.52 4.25
C MET A 148 -31.76 7.57 3.59
#